data_b50e462bde51dceace022286dba67e78
#
_entry.id   b50e462bde51dceace022286dba67e78
#
_cell.length_a   1.000
_cell.length_b   1.000
_cell.length_c   1.000
_cell.angle_alpha   90.00
_cell.angle_beta   90.00
_cell.angle_gamma   90.00
#
_symmetry.space_group_name_H-M   'P 1'
#
loop_
_entity.id
_entity.type
_entity.pdbx_description
1 polymer ?
#
loop_
_entity_poly.entity_id
_entity_poly.type
_entity_poly.pdbx_seq_one_letter_code
_entity_poly.pdbx_strand_id
1 'polypeptide(L)'
;MKKYFLFLTTTLIGAVAFISFSFNDKQQPQPQQKFIIEHENDIAKQEAGTHNGGGNTIGYSFFSKAKDLKLVFRKRVLKPGSAIGYHLQNEDEIYYIISGKGIMKMNDSTFAVQAGDAILTRPGSSHGLQQTGKEDLVIIINYEAK
;
A
#
# COMPACT_ATOMS: atom_id res chain seq x y z
N MET A 1 43.36 -10.95 84.87
CA MET A 1 44.17 -10.88 83.66
C MET A 1 43.35 -11.42 82.48
N LYS A 2 42.77 -10.55 81.67
CA LYS A 2 41.95 -10.96 80.50
C LYS A 2 42.82 -10.80 79.27
N LYS A 3 43.08 -11.92 78.55
CA LYS A 3 43.83 -11.97 77.31
C LYS A 3 42.83 -11.66 76.14
N TYR A 4 43.10 -10.61 75.39
CA TYR A 4 42.32 -10.28 74.15
C TYR A 4 43.02 -10.98 72.98
N PHE A 5 42.29 -11.84 72.28
CA PHE A 5 42.74 -12.49 71.06
C PHE A 5 42.32 -11.61 69.89
N LEU A 6 43.25 -11.10 69.11
CA LEU A 6 43.02 -10.29 67.95
C LEU A 6 42.91 -11.23 66.73
N PHE A 7 41.69 -11.34 66.16
CA PHE A 7 41.52 -12.06 64.90
C PHE A 7 41.74 -11.09 63.72
N LEU A 8 42.78 -11.36 62.94
CA LEU A 8 43.04 -10.65 61.70
C LEU A 8 42.29 -11.34 60.59
N THR A 9 41.21 -10.75 60.06
CA THR A 9 40.46 -11.25 58.89
C THR A 9 41.05 -10.63 57.63
N THR A 10 41.79 -11.40 56.87
CA THR A 10 42.22 -11.02 55.51
C THR A 10 41.06 -11.17 54.53
N THR A 11 40.52 -10.05 54.05
CA THR A 11 39.52 -10.02 52.99
C THR A 11 40.23 -10.14 51.63
N LEU A 12 40.04 -11.29 50.98
CA LEU A 12 40.52 -11.52 49.62
C LEU A 12 39.51 -10.92 48.66
N ILE A 13 39.83 -9.78 48.02
CA ILE A 13 39.01 -9.15 46.98
C ILE A 13 39.33 -9.86 45.68
N GLY A 14 38.46 -10.81 45.29
CA GLY A 14 38.50 -11.44 43.98
C GLY A 14 37.95 -10.49 42.91
N ALA A 15 38.80 -10.02 42.01
CA ALA A 15 38.37 -9.29 40.81
C ALA A 15 37.70 -10.26 39.83
N VAL A 16 36.36 -10.19 39.73
CA VAL A 16 35.62 -10.91 38.67
C VAL A 16 35.72 -10.09 37.40
N ALA A 17 36.55 -10.54 36.46
CA ALA A 17 36.62 -9.97 35.13
C ALA A 17 35.35 -10.38 34.35
N PHE A 18 34.43 -9.45 34.10
CA PHE A 18 33.35 -9.63 33.19
C PHE A 18 33.85 -9.61 31.74
N ILE A 19 34.00 -10.77 31.12
CA ILE A 19 34.26 -10.86 29.68
C ILE A 19 32.92 -10.64 28.97
N SER A 20 32.74 -9.43 28.44
CA SER A 20 31.60 -9.13 27.59
C SER A 20 31.80 -9.77 26.21
N PHE A 21 31.12 -10.89 25.97
CA PHE A 21 31.04 -11.45 24.62
C PHE A 21 30.04 -10.62 23.84
N SER A 22 30.51 -9.73 22.95
CA SER A 22 29.69 -9.12 21.93
C SER A 22 29.36 -10.18 20.88
N PHE A 23 28.17 -10.76 20.96
CA PHE A 23 27.63 -11.54 19.86
C PHE A 23 27.34 -10.57 18.71
N ASN A 24 28.21 -10.59 17.71
CA ASN A 24 27.96 -9.89 16.45
C ASN A 24 26.92 -10.76 15.69
N ASP A 25 25.66 -10.53 16.01
CA ASP A 25 24.54 -11.21 15.36
C ASP A 25 24.48 -10.70 13.91
N LYS A 26 25.26 -11.35 13.05
CA LYS A 26 25.11 -11.17 11.60
C LYS A 26 23.72 -11.68 11.28
N GLN A 27 22.73 -10.78 11.23
CA GLN A 27 21.40 -11.10 10.73
C GLN A 27 21.56 -11.83 9.40
N GLN A 28 21.29 -13.14 9.44
CA GLN A 28 21.21 -13.92 8.21
C GLN A 28 20.13 -13.27 7.34
N PRO A 29 20.37 -13.07 6.04
CA PRO A 29 19.34 -12.55 5.15
C PRO A 29 18.10 -13.43 5.28
N GLN A 30 17.00 -12.85 5.73
CA GLN A 30 15.73 -13.55 5.78
C GLN A 30 15.42 -14.04 4.36
N PRO A 31 15.02 -15.30 4.16
CA PRO A 31 14.67 -15.79 2.83
C PRO A 31 13.64 -14.87 2.23
N GLN A 32 13.95 -14.28 1.08
CA GLN A 32 13.05 -13.38 0.38
C GLN A 32 11.77 -14.14 0.06
N GLN A 33 10.64 -13.66 0.58
CA GLN A 33 9.34 -14.26 0.31
C GLN A 33 9.09 -14.23 -1.21
N LYS A 34 8.97 -15.41 -1.83
CA LYS A 34 8.86 -15.54 -3.28
C LYS A 34 7.49 -15.16 -3.83
N PHE A 35 6.49 -15.02 -2.96
CA PHE A 35 5.14 -14.56 -3.33
C PHE A 35 4.51 -13.82 -2.17
N ILE A 36 3.54 -12.96 -2.48
CA ILE A 36 2.71 -12.23 -1.51
C ILE A 36 1.26 -12.49 -1.88
N ILE A 37 0.42 -12.78 -0.89
CA ILE A 37 -1.03 -12.88 -1.04
C ILE A 37 -1.64 -11.81 -0.15
N GLU A 38 -2.50 -10.98 -0.71
CA GLU A 38 -3.31 -10.00 0.03
C GLU A 38 -4.79 -10.25 -0.25
N HIS A 39 -5.60 -10.15 0.79
CA HIS A 39 -7.04 -10.25 0.66
C HIS A 39 -7.67 -8.86 0.66
N GLU A 40 -8.62 -8.61 -0.24
CA GLU A 40 -9.21 -7.28 -0.41
C GLU A 40 -9.87 -6.74 0.86
N ASN A 41 -10.47 -7.60 1.69
CA ASN A 41 -11.08 -7.17 2.96
C ASN A 41 -10.08 -6.57 3.95
N ASP A 42 -8.78 -6.95 3.86
CA ASP A 42 -7.74 -6.48 4.77
C ASP A 42 -7.18 -5.12 4.37
N ILE A 43 -7.42 -4.70 3.11
CA ILE A 43 -6.87 -3.48 2.52
C ILE A 43 -7.93 -2.49 2.04
N ALA A 44 -9.21 -2.82 2.23
CA ALA A 44 -10.33 -1.96 1.85
C ALA A 44 -10.27 -0.61 2.58
N LYS A 45 -10.35 0.49 1.85
CA LYS A 45 -10.38 1.85 2.40
C LYS A 45 -11.55 2.63 1.81
N GLN A 46 -12.47 3.06 2.67
CA GLN A 46 -13.51 4.01 2.27
C GLN A 46 -12.91 5.41 2.15
N GLU A 47 -13.17 6.07 1.05
CA GLU A 47 -12.67 7.41 0.78
C GLU A 47 -13.57 8.13 -0.25
N ALA A 48 -13.48 9.44 -0.32
CA ALA A 48 -14.10 10.20 -1.39
C ALA A 48 -13.46 9.84 -2.75
N GLY A 49 -14.15 10.13 -3.83
CA GLY A 49 -13.58 9.95 -5.16
C GLY A 49 -12.27 10.70 -5.33
N THR A 50 -11.26 10.02 -5.87
CA THR A 50 -9.92 10.60 -6.08
C THR A 50 -9.94 11.79 -7.03
N HIS A 51 -8.92 12.62 -7.00
CA HIS A 51 -8.79 13.82 -7.83
C HIS A 51 -10.01 14.75 -7.74
N ASN A 52 -10.54 14.89 -6.51
CA ASN A 52 -11.75 15.70 -6.24
C ASN A 52 -13.02 15.22 -6.97
N GLY A 53 -13.10 13.93 -7.31
CA GLY A 53 -14.27 13.36 -8.01
C GLY A 53 -15.54 13.33 -7.19
N GLY A 54 -15.41 13.35 -5.86
CA GLY A 54 -16.54 13.37 -4.93
C GLY A 54 -17.24 12.01 -4.78
N GLY A 55 -18.33 12.01 -4.02
CA GLY A 55 -19.10 10.80 -3.71
C GLY A 55 -18.39 9.86 -2.74
N ASN A 56 -18.79 8.59 -2.71
CA ASN A 56 -18.25 7.54 -1.86
C ASN A 56 -17.60 6.46 -2.70
N THR A 57 -16.37 6.12 -2.39
CA THR A 57 -15.63 5.07 -3.09
C THR A 57 -14.97 4.12 -2.09
N ILE A 58 -14.64 2.92 -2.54
CA ILE A 58 -13.80 1.99 -1.81
C ILE A 58 -12.56 1.72 -2.66
N GLY A 59 -11.39 2.07 -2.13
CA GLY A 59 -10.11 1.81 -2.75
C GLY A 59 -9.44 0.56 -2.16
N TYR A 60 -8.80 -0.22 -3.02
CA TYR A 60 -7.99 -1.39 -2.66
C TYR A 60 -6.64 -1.24 -3.34
N SER A 61 -5.60 -0.95 -2.57
CA SER A 61 -4.24 -0.80 -3.09
C SER A 61 -3.44 -2.06 -2.80
N PHE A 62 -3.50 -3.02 -3.72
CA PHE A 62 -2.79 -4.28 -3.58
C PHE A 62 -1.28 -4.09 -3.63
N PHE A 63 -0.58 -4.84 -2.77
CA PHE A 63 0.87 -4.89 -2.71
C PHE A 63 1.57 -3.55 -2.48
N SER A 64 0.84 -2.57 -1.91
CA SER A 64 1.39 -1.22 -1.65
C SER A 64 2.58 -1.20 -0.70
N LYS A 65 2.80 -2.28 0.05
CA LYS A 65 3.93 -2.48 0.97
C LYS A 65 5.05 -3.37 0.39
N ALA A 66 4.86 -3.91 -0.83
CA ALA A 66 5.87 -4.74 -1.46
C ALA A 66 7.07 -3.87 -1.89
N LYS A 67 8.25 -4.22 -1.38
CA LYS A 67 9.48 -3.48 -1.72
C LYS A 67 9.80 -3.66 -3.20
N ASP A 68 10.28 -2.59 -3.84
CA ASP A 68 10.78 -2.58 -5.22
C ASP A 68 9.74 -2.96 -6.30
N LEU A 69 8.46 -3.09 -5.94
CA LEU A 69 7.39 -3.27 -6.91
C LEU A 69 7.04 -1.92 -7.55
N LYS A 70 7.31 -1.80 -8.86
CA LYS A 70 7.02 -0.60 -9.62
C LYS A 70 5.61 -0.57 -10.22
N LEU A 71 4.95 -1.72 -10.28
CA LEU A 71 3.57 -1.79 -10.76
C LEU A 71 2.60 -1.38 -9.64
N VAL A 72 1.79 -0.38 -9.89
CA VAL A 72 0.61 -0.08 -9.07
C VAL A 72 -0.56 -0.91 -9.58
N PHE A 73 -1.15 -1.71 -8.70
CA PHE A 73 -2.33 -2.52 -8.96
C PHE A 73 -3.42 -2.16 -7.97
N ARG A 74 -4.51 -1.58 -8.45
CA ARG A 74 -5.64 -1.13 -7.62
C ARG A 74 -6.96 -1.65 -8.15
N LYS A 75 -7.86 -1.94 -7.22
CA LYS A 75 -9.29 -2.03 -7.49
C LYS A 75 -9.98 -0.81 -6.89
N ARG A 76 -10.96 -0.26 -7.57
CA ARG A 76 -11.80 0.82 -7.03
C ARG A 76 -13.26 0.52 -7.29
N VAL A 77 -14.06 0.74 -6.27
CA VAL A 77 -15.54 0.68 -6.34
C VAL A 77 -16.06 2.11 -6.22
N LEU A 78 -16.71 2.60 -7.24
CA LEU A 78 -17.42 3.87 -7.23
C LEU A 78 -18.89 3.61 -6.95
N LYS A 79 -19.37 4.09 -5.82
CA LYS A 79 -20.80 4.02 -5.47
C LYS A 79 -21.64 4.92 -6.39
N PRO A 80 -22.96 4.72 -6.48
CA PRO A 80 -23.81 5.59 -7.29
C PRO A 80 -23.56 7.08 -7.03
N GLY A 81 -23.34 7.84 -8.11
CA GLY A 81 -23.04 9.27 -8.06
C GLY A 81 -21.58 9.64 -7.76
N SER A 82 -20.70 8.66 -7.61
CA SER A 82 -19.28 8.91 -7.34
C SER A 82 -18.46 9.02 -8.62
N ALA A 83 -17.28 9.66 -8.51
CA ALA A 83 -16.39 9.82 -9.65
C ALA A 83 -14.91 9.76 -9.24
N ILE A 84 -14.06 9.47 -10.22
CA ILE A 84 -12.68 9.89 -10.28
C ILE A 84 -12.66 11.23 -11.01
N GLY A 85 -12.18 12.29 -10.36
CA GLY A 85 -12.16 13.62 -10.93
C GLY A 85 -11.22 13.73 -12.14
N TYR A 86 -11.46 14.75 -12.96
CA TYR A 86 -10.66 15.00 -14.16
C TYR A 86 -9.26 15.45 -13.79
N HIS A 87 -8.22 14.76 -14.27
CA HIS A 87 -6.82 15.02 -13.93
C HIS A 87 -5.89 14.65 -15.08
N LEU A 88 -4.70 15.23 -15.07
CA LEU A 88 -3.62 14.91 -16.00
C LEU A 88 -2.94 13.58 -15.58
N GLN A 89 -2.73 12.70 -16.55
CA GLN A 89 -1.98 11.45 -16.39
C GLN A 89 -0.58 11.59 -16.96
N ASN A 90 0.43 11.19 -16.17
CA ASN A 90 1.84 11.32 -16.54
C ASN A 90 2.51 9.99 -16.91
N GLU A 91 1.85 8.87 -16.66
CA GLU A 91 2.28 7.50 -16.98
C GLU A 91 1.24 6.82 -17.87
N ASP A 92 1.60 5.69 -18.48
CA ASP A 92 0.61 4.80 -19.06
C ASP A 92 -0.27 4.24 -17.95
N GLU A 93 -1.58 4.47 -18.03
CA GLU A 93 -2.55 3.97 -17.06
C GLU A 93 -3.65 3.18 -17.76
N ILE A 94 -3.93 1.99 -17.24
CA ILE A 94 -4.98 1.11 -17.76
C ILE A 94 -6.12 1.06 -16.75
N TYR A 95 -7.34 1.36 -17.21
CA TYR A 95 -8.58 1.01 -16.52
C TYR A 95 -9.20 -0.21 -17.19
N TYR A 96 -9.62 -1.18 -16.39
CA TYR A 96 -10.45 -2.28 -16.83
C TYR A 96 -11.74 -2.31 -16.04
N ILE A 97 -12.88 -2.24 -16.71
CA ILE A 97 -14.19 -2.21 -16.08
C ILE A 97 -14.63 -3.64 -15.77
N ILE A 98 -14.75 -3.96 -14.47
CA ILE A 98 -15.23 -5.27 -14.00
C ILE A 98 -16.75 -5.35 -14.03
N SER A 99 -17.42 -4.33 -13.51
CA SER A 99 -18.89 -4.27 -13.45
C SER A 99 -19.39 -2.84 -13.41
N GLY A 100 -20.67 -2.66 -13.67
CA GLY A 100 -21.32 -1.35 -13.68
C GLY A 100 -21.12 -0.60 -14.99
N LYS A 101 -21.50 0.69 -14.96
CA LYS A 101 -21.46 1.60 -16.12
C LYS A 101 -20.95 2.97 -15.68
N GLY A 102 -20.29 3.66 -16.59
CA GLY A 102 -19.80 5.00 -16.37
C GLY A 102 -19.72 5.85 -17.62
N ILE A 103 -19.38 7.12 -17.41
CA ILE A 103 -18.99 8.04 -18.48
C ILE A 103 -17.54 8.41 -18.25
N MET A 104 -16.70 8.10 -19.23
CA MET A 104 -15.30 8.53 -19.29
C MET A 104 -15.21 9.86 -20.01
N LYS A 105 -14.54 10.83 -19.40
CA LYS A 105 -14.04 12.02 -20.07
C LYS A 105 -12.54 11.80 -20.33
N MET A 106 -12.12 11.94 -21.57
CA MET A 106 -10.74 11.78 -22.03
C MET A 106 -10.38 12.94 -22.94
N ASN A 107 -9.55 13.88 -22.48
CA ASN A 107 -9.25 15.12 -23.20
C ASN A 107 -10.57 15.83 -23.63
N ASP A 108 -10.76 16.05 -24.92
CA ASP A 108 -11.96 16.69 -25.48
C ASP A 108 -13.11 15.71 -25.79
N SER A 109 -12.90 14.42 -25.52
CA SER A 109 -13.89 13.38 -25.82
C SER A 109 -14.60 12.91 -24.56
N THR A 110 -15.86 12.48 -24.74
CA THR A 110 -16.66 11.85 -23.67
C THR A 110 -17.37 10.64 -24.26
N PHE A 111 -17.27 9.50 -23.58
CA PHE A 111 -17.86 8.25 -24.03
C PHE A 111 -18.32 7.37 -22.87
N ALA A 112 -19.32 6.54 -23.14
CA ALA A 112 -19.79 5.55 -22.17
C ALA A 112 -18.81 4.39 -22.05
N VAL A 113 -18.69 3.85 -20.83
CA VAL A 113 -17.93 2.63 -20.52
C VAL A 113 -18.77 1.65 -19.73
N GLN A 114 -18.51 0.36 -19.90
CA GLN A 114 -19.24 -0.73 -19.26
C GLN A 114 -18.32 -1.93 -18.98
N ALA A 115 -18.85 -2.92 -18.28
CA ALA A 115 -18.13 -4.16 -17.98
C ALA A 115 -17.52 -4.79 -19.23
N GLY A 116 -16.23 -5.15 -19.17
CA GLY A 116 -15.44 -5.71 -20.25
C GLY A 116 -14.61 -4.67 -21.03
N ASP A 117 -14.86 -3.38 -20.85
CA ASP A 117 -14.04 -2.34 -21.51
C ASP A 117 -12.67 -2.20 -20.84
N ALA A 118 -11.64 -2.05 -21.66
CA ALA A 118 -10.30 -1.67 -21.25
C ALA A 118 -9.92 -0.32 -21.88
N ILE A 119 -9.45 0.62 -21.08
CA ILE A 119 -9.09 1.96 -21.49
C ILE A 119 -7.63 2.20 -21.16
N LEU A 120 -6.80 2.55 -22.14
CA LEU A 120 -5.43 2.98 -21.95
C LEU A 120 -5.36 4.51 -22.04
N THR A 121 -4.96 5.16 -20.98
CA THR A 121 -4.61 6.58 -20.95
C THR A 121 -3.12 6.72 -21.13
N ARG A 122 -2.70 7.49 -22.15
CA ARG A 122 -1.28 7.75 -22.45
C ARG A 122 -0.79 8.99 -21.69
N PRO A 123 0.53 9.07 -21.40
CA PRO A 123 1.12 10.26 -20.78
C PRO A 123 0.75 11.55 -21.53
N GLY A 124 0.42 12.59 -20.78
CA GLY A 124 0.00 13.89 -21.32
C GLY A 124 -1.50 13.98 -21.62
N SER A 125 -2.26 12.89 -21.50
CA SER A 125 -3.72 12.93 -21.57
C SER A 125 -4.35 13.23 -20.21
N SER A 126 -5.48 13.90 -20.21
CA SER A 126 -6.29 14.10 -19.00
C SER A 126 -7.56 13.28 -19.07
N HIS A 127 -7.94 12.69 -17.94
CA HIS A 127 -9.14 11.85 -17.90
C HIS A 127 -9.87 11.96 -16.54
N GLY A 128 -11.11 11.50 -16.53
CA GLY A 128 -11.95 11.33 -15.35
C GLY A 128 -13.06 10.34 -15.65
N LEU A 129 -13.58 9.69 -14.61
CA LEU A 129 -14.58 8.65 -14.74
C LEU A 129 -15.73 8.90 -13.77
N GLN A 130 -16.95 9.10 -14.32
CA GLN A 130 -18.16 9.26 -13.55
C GLN A 130 -18.95 7.94 -13.56
N GLN A 131 -19.29 7.43 -12.39
CA GLN A 131 -20.23 6.32 -12.27
C GLN A 131 -21.63 6.77 -12.72
N THR A 132 -22.35 5.88 -13.44
CA THR A 132 -23.74 6.12 -13.90
C THR A 132 -24.61 4.91 -13.61
N GLY A 133 -25.91 5.17 -13.40
CA GLY A 133 -26.87 4.11 -13.08
C GLY A 133 -27.03 3.85 -11.59
N LYS A 134 -27.56 2.67 -11.24
CA LYS A 134 -27.97 2.32 -9.86
C LYS A 134 -26.96 1.40 -9.17
N GLU A 135 -26.05 0.79 -9.92
CA GLU A 135 -25.10 -0.20 -9.44
C GLU A 135 -23.70 0.42 -9.26
N ASP A 136 -22.89 -0.20 -8.44
CA ASP A 136 -21.49 0.16 -8.28
C ASP A 136 -20.74 0.01 -9.60
N LEU A 137 -19.88 0.97 -9.93
CA LEU A 137 -18.91 0.84 -10.99
C LEU A 137 -17.60 0.32 -10.38
N VAL A 138 -17.19 -0.89 -10.77
CA VAL A 138 -16.00 -1.55 -10.26
C VAL A 138 -14.93 -1.59 -11.35
N ILE A 139 -13.74 -1.08 -11.03
CA ILE A 139 -12.63 -1.00 -11.98
C ILE A 139 -11.34 -1.53 -11.37
N ILE A 140 -10.48 -2.07 -12.22
CA ILE A 140 -9.06 -2.26 -11.93
C ILE A 140 -8.27 -1.11 -12.57
N ILE A 141 -7.27 -0.63 -11.85
CA ILE A 141 -6.37 0.45 -12.27
C ILE A 141 -4.95 -0.06 -12.18
N ASN A 142 -4.19 0.04 -13.27
CA ASN A 142 -2.78 -0.33 -13.32
C ASN A 142 -1.96 0.79 -13.95
N TYR A 143 -0.83 1.11 -13.33
CA TYR A 143 0.19 2.02 -13.88
C TYR A 143 1.56 1.75 -13.24
N GLU A 144 2.63 2.27 -13.83
CA GLU A 144 3.96 2.19 -13.26
C GLU A 144 4.17 3.32 -12.24
N ALA A 145 4.57 2.98 -11.01
CA ALA A 145 4.98 3.97 -10.02
C ALA A 145 6.34 4.56 -10.39
N LYS A 146 6.48 5.87 -10.26
CA LYS A 146 7.76 6.58 -10.39
C LYS A 146 8.65 6.39 -9.19
#